data_534fd807f4b7a8f01da8f05f4725a950
#
_entry.id   534fd807f4b7a8f01da8f05f4725a950
#
_cell.length_a   1.000
_cell.length_b   1.000
_cell.length_c   1.000
_cell.angle_alpha   90.00
_cell.angle_beta   90.00
_cell.angle_gamma   90.00
#
_symmetry.space_group_name_H-M   'P 1'
#
loop_
_entity.id
_entity.type
_entity.pdbx_description
1 polymer ?
#
loop_
_entity_poly.entity_id
_entity_poly.type
_entity_poly.pdbx_seq_one_letter_code
_entity_poly.pdbx_strand_id
1 'polypeptide(L)'
;MENTQKIKIVTADPSALGLFGLAIITLVASSQKLGITSGVSLVLPWAIFLGATAQLFACINDFKHDNTFGATAFGAYAFFWYSMGFTWLIQNGVFGEKLAAAADTKQLAFAFLGYLIFTLFMTIGAMETHKVLFTIFVLIDFLFLGLSLNGFGIMGEFSHKLAAYSELLISIVSFYGCGAAVLNKHFGKVFL
;
A
#
# COMPACT_ATOMS: atom_id res chain seq x y z
N MET A 1 13.88 -24.81 -38.00
CA MET A 1 13.63 -24.51 -36.58
C MET A 1 14.39 -23.23 -36.27
N GLU A 2 13.66 -22.13 -36.05
CA GLU A 2 14.28 -20.84 -35.74
C GLU A 2 14.83 -20.91 -34.31
N ASN A 3 16.14 -20.69 -34.18
CA ASN A 3 16.83 -20.69 -32.89
C ASN A 3 16.55 -19.35 -32.18
N THR A 4 15.41 -19.23 -31.52
CA THR A 4 15.05 -18.04 -30.75
C THR A 4 15.90 -17.97 -29.49
N GLN A 5 16.94 -17.16 -29.47
CA GLN A 5 17.69 -16.85 -28.25
C GLN A 5 16.82 -15.99 -27.33
N LYS A 6 16.41 -16.55 -26.21
CA LYS A 6 15.76 -15.77 -25.14
C LYS A 6 16.83 -14.95 -24.39
N ILE A 7 16.85 -13.65 -24.60
CA ILE A 7 17.69 -12.73 -23.81
C ILE A 7 17.02 -12.56 -22.44
N LYS A 8 17.66 -13.04 -21.38
CA LYS A 8 17.21 -12.79 -20.00
C LYS A 8 17.73 -11.44 -19.55
N ILE A 9 16.85 -10.45 -19.42
CA ILE A 9 17.20 -9.16 -18.80
C ILE A 9 17.21 -9.36 -17.29
N VAL A 10 18.36 -9.18 -16.64
CA VAL A 10 18.50 -9.24 -15.19
C VAL A 10 18.34 -7.82 -14.64
N THR A 11 17.28 -7.59 -13.88
CA THR A 11 17.02 -6.33 -13.16
C THR A 11 17.19 -6.54 -11.66
N ALA A 12 17.39 -5.46 -10.89
CA ALA A 12 17.42 -5.52 -9.44
C ALA A 12 16.03 -5.87 -8.90
N ASP A 13 15.99 -6.47 -7.69
CA ASP A 13 14.75 -6.73 -6.97
C ASP A 13 14.03 -5.42 -6.64
N PRO A 14 12.79 -5.21 -7.14
CA PRO A 14 12.06 -3.97 -6.93
C PRO A 14 11.38 -3.87 -5.58
N SER A 15 11.30 -4.96 -4.82
CA SER A 15 10.52 -5.07 -3.58
C SER A 15 10.97 -4.05 -2.52
N ALA A 16 12.27 -3.78 -2.43
CA ALA A 16 12.82 -2.81 -1.48
C ALA A 16 12.21 -1.41 -1.70
N LEU A 17 12.15 -0.94 -2.94
CA LEU A 17 11.57 0.37 -3.28
C LEU A 17 10.06 0.40 -3.03
N GLY A 18 9.35 -0.66 -3.41
CA GLY A 18 7.91 -0.78 -3.17
C GLY A 18 7.58 -0.76 -1.68
N LEU A 19 8.33 -1.51 -0.86
CA LEU A 19 8.18 -1.53 0.60
C LEU A 19 8.55 -0.19 1.24
N PHE A 20 9.57 0.52 0.73
CA PHE A 20 9.89 1.87 1.22
C PHE A 20 8.74 2.85 0.95
N GLY A 21 8.17 2.81 -0.25
CA GLY A 21 7.00 3.63 -0.58
C GLY A 21 5.82 3.35 0.34
N LEU A 22 5.51 2.07 0.58
CA LEU A 22 4.47 1.65 1.52
C LEU A 22 4.78 2.13 2.95
N ALA A 23 6.01 1.93 3.43
CA ALA A 23 6.42 2.30 4.78
C ALA A 23 6.23 3.79 5.08
N ILE A 24 6.71 4.67 4.19
CA ILE A 24 6.61 6.11 4.38
C ILE A 24 5.16 6.57 4.34
N ILE A 25 4.39 6.14 3.34
CA ILE A 25 3.02 6.65 3.23
C ILE A 25 2.14 6.18 4.38
N THR A 26 2.28 4.92 4.82
CA THR A 26 1.52 4.41 5.96
C THR A 26 1.98 5.05 7.28
N LEU A 27 3.27 5.41 7.44
CA LEU A 27 3.73 6.17 8.60
C LEU A 27 3.05 7.55 8.66
N VAL A 28 3.08 8.28 7.55
CA VAL A 28 2.52 9.64 7.51
C VAL A 28 0.99 9.61 7.65
N ALA A 29 0.31 8.68 6.97
CA ALA A 29 -1.15 8.55 7.04
C ALA A 29 -1.63 8.07 8.42
N SER A 30 -0.93 7.13 9.06
CA SER A 30 -1.26 6.67 10.40
C SER A 30 -1.10 7.78 11.45
N SER A 31 -0.13 8.68 11.30
CA SER A 31 0.05 9.80 12.21
C SER A 31 -1.18 10.72 12.28
N GLN A 32 -1.85 10.90 11.13
CA GLN A 32 -3.09 11.66 11.05
C GLN A 32 -4.27 10.89 11.67
N LYS A 33 -4.43 9.59 11.37
CA LYS A 33 -5.49 8.76 11.95
C LYS A 33 -5.37 8.60 13.46
N LEU A 34 -4.15 8.57 13.99
CA LEU A 34 -3.87 8.51 15.43
C LEU A 34 -4.03 9.88 16.15
N GLY A 35 -4.32 10.95 15.40
CA GLY A 35 -4.47 12.28 15.97
C GLY A 35 -3.14 12.95 16.39
N ILE A 36 -1.99 12.40 15.98
CA ILE A 36 -0.67 12.99 16.22
C ILE A 36 -0.48 14.22 15.33
N THR A 37 -0.98 14.14 14.09
CA THR A 37 -1.02 15.25 13.14
C THR A 37 -2.45 15.49 12.69
N SER A 38 -2.73 16.65 12.03
CA SER A 38 -4.05 16.99 11.55
C SER A 38 -4.07 17.33 10.07
N GLY A 39 -5.19 17.04 9.42
CA GLY A 39 -5.39 17.28 7.98
C GLY A 39 -4.60 16.32 7.09
N VAL A 40 -4.74 16.47 5.78
CA VAL A 40 -4.13 15.60 4.78
C VAL A 40 -3.25 16.33 3.76
N SER A 41 -3.13 17.65 3.88
CA SER A 41 -2.43 18.49 2.88
C SER A 41 -0.98 18.07 2.66
N LEU A 42 -0.26 17.68 3.72
CA LEU A 42 1.11 17.17 3.63
C LEU A 42 1.19 15.64 3.58
N VAL A 43 0.07 14.90 3.70
CA VAL A 43 -0.01 13.48 3.37
C VAL A 43 -0.06 13.29 1.85
N LEU A 44 -0.72 14.20 1.13
CA LEU A 44 -0.92 14.15 -0.31
C LEU A 44 0.35 13.92 -1.13
N PRO A 45 1.43 14.73 -0.98
CA PRO A 45 2.64 14.53 -1.77
C PRO A 45 3.29 13.16 -1.49
N TRP A 46 3.28 12.69 -0.26
CA TRP A 46 3.81 11.36 0.09
C TRP A 46 2.98 10.22 -0.47
N ALA A 47 1.65 10.37 -0.53
CA ALA A 47 0.77 9.38 -1.14
C ALA A 47 1.02 9.27 -2.65
N ILE A 48 1.08 10.40 -3.36
CA ILE A 48 1.17 10.44 -4.82
C ILE A 48 2.60 10.16 -5.28
N PHE A 49 3.58 10.97 -4.82
CA PHE A 49 4.93 10.94 -5.37
C PHE A 49 5.80 9.82 -4.82
N LEU A 50 5.50 9.29 -3.63
CA LEU A 50 6.28 8.18 -3.08
C LEU A 50 5.43 6.91 -2.94
N GLY A 51 4.37 6.93 -2.12
CA GLY A 51 3.56 5.75 -1.83
C GLY A 51 3.07 5.06 -3.11
N ALA A 52 2.40 5.80 -3.98
CA ALA A 52 1.88 5.28 -5.23
C ALA A 52 2.99 5.02 -6.25
N THR A 53 3.83 6.01 -6.52
CA THR A 53 4.80 5.94 -7.62
C THR A 53 5.88 4.88 -7.38
N ALA A 54 6.41 4.76 -6.15
CA ALA A 54 7.40 3.73 -5.84
C ALA A 54 6.83 2.31 -5.99
N GLN A 55 5.59 2.10 -5.56
CA GLN A 55 4.92 0.81 -5.74
C GLN A 55 4.59 0.55 -7.22
N LEU A 56 4.25 1.58 -8.01
CA LEU A 56 4.06 1.42 -9.44
C LEU A 56 5.36 1.01 -10.15
N PHE A 57 6.51 1.59 -9.77
CA PHE A 57 7.81 1.15 -10.28
C PHE A 57 8.12 -0.29 -9.88
N ALA A 58 7.79 -0.70 -8.66
CA ALA A 58 7.94 -2.08 -8.21
C ALA A 58 7.07 -3.02 -9.05
N CYS A 59 5.80 -2.69 -9.26
CA CYS A 59 4.87 -3.43 -10.12
C CYS A 59 5.42 -3.64 -11.54
N ILE A 60 5.86 -2.57 -12.21
CA ILE A 60 6.38 -2.62 -13.58
C ILE A 60 7.62 -3.54 -13.68
N ASN A 61 8.47 -3.52 -12.67
CA ASN A 61 9.65 -4.37 -12.67
C ASN A 61 9.34 -5.82 -12.30
N ASP A 62 8.36 -6.07 -11.42
CA ASP A 62 7.87 -7.41 -11.13
C ASP A 62 7.24 -8.09 -12.35
N PHE A 63 6.55 -7.34 -13.22
CA PHE A 63 6.12 -7.87 -14.52
C PHE A 63 7.30 -8.35 -15.38
N LYS A 64 8.44 -7.65 -15.35
CA LYS A 64 9.65 -8.06 -16.08
C LYS A 64 10.33 -9.28 -15.46
N HIS A 65 10.09 -9.53 -14.18
CA HIS A 65 10.60 -10.69 -13.43
C HIS A 65 9.68 -11.92 -13.52
N ASP A 66 8.55 -11.84 -14.23
CA ASP A 66 7.53 -12.89 -14.26
C ASP A 66 6.93 -13.18 -12.86
N ASN A 67 6.95 -12.17 -12.00
CA ASN A 67 6.39 -12.20 -10.65
C ASN A 67 4.97 -11.65 -10.64
N THR A 68 3.99 -12.47 -11.03
CA THR A 68 2.58 -12.06 -11.07
C THR A 68 2.08 -11.60 -9.70
N PHE A 69 2.50 -12.27 -8.61
CA PHE A 69 2.08 -11.91 -7.26
C PHE A 69 2.53 -10.50 -6.88
N GLY A 70 3.83 -10.22 -6.97
CA GLY A 70 4.39 -8.90 -6.64
C GLY A 70 3.87 -7.80 -7.56
N ALA A 71 3.80 -8.05 -8.88
CA ALA A 71 3.25 -7.10 -9.84
C ALA A 71 1.81 -6.72 -9.52
N THR A 72 0.95 -7.71 -9.22
CA THR A 72 -0.46 -7.47 -8.88
C THR A 72 -0.59 -6.73 -7.55
N ALA A 73 0.15 -7.14 -6.52
CA ALA A 73 0.10 -6.51 -5.20
C ALA A 73 0.56 -5.05 -5.26
N PHE A 74 1.78 -4.80 -5.74
CA PHE A 74 2.31 -3.44 -5.81
C PHE A 74 1.47 -2.55 -6.74
N GLY A 75 0.99 -3.09 -7.87
CA GLY A 75 0.13 -2.36 -8.79
C GLY A 75 -1.19 -1.94 -8.15
N ALA A 76 -1.89 -2.85 -7.50
CA ALA A 76 -3.15 -2.57 -6.82
C ALA A 76 -2.97 -1.50 -5.74
N TYR A 77 -1.95 -1.62 -4.88
CA TYR A 77 -1.73 -0.62 -3.82
C TYR A 77 -1.15 0.70 -4.35
N ALA A 78 -0.42 0.70 -5.45
CA ALA A 78 -0.04 1.94 -6.14
C ALA A 78 -1.28 2.74 -6.56
N PHE A 79 -2.23 2.08 -7.23
CA PHE A 79 -3.50 2.71 -7.63
C PHE A 79 -4.39 3.06 -6.45
N PHE A 80 -4.35 2.30 -5.35
CA PHE A 80 -4.99 2.69 -4.10
C PHE A 80 -4.50 4.06 -3.62
N TRP A 81 -3.19 4.27 -3.52
CA TRP A 81 -2.63 5.52 -3.04
C TRP A 81 -2.85 6.69 -3.99
N TYR A 82 -2.83 6.46 -5.32
CA TYR A 82 -3.26 7.49 -6.28
C TYR A 82 -4.72 7.87 -6.08
N SER A 83 -5.60 6.89 -5.91
CA SER A 83 -7.03 7.11 -5.69
C SER A 83 -7.29 7.83 -4.37
N MET A 84 -6.59 7.46 -3.30
CA MET A 84 -6.68 8.15 -2.01
C MET A 84 -6.20 9.60 -2.11
N GLY A 85 -5.06 9.83 -2.76
CA GLY A 85 -4.57 11.19 -2.99
C GLY A 85 -5.59 12.04 -3.77
N PHE A 86 -6.16 11.49 -4.82
CA PHE A 86 -7.18 12.19 -5.60
C PHE A 86 -8.47 12.42 -4.80
N THR A 87 -8.89 11.45 -3.99
CA THR A 87 -10.04 11.59 -3.06
C THR A 87 -9.83 12.77 -2.10
N TRP A 88 -8.67 12.89 -1.50
CA TRP A 88 -8.36 14.00 -0.60
C TRP A 88 -8.34 15.35 -1.33
N LEU A 89 -7.88 15.42 -2.58
CA LEU A 89 -7.96 16.62 -3.40
C LEU A 89 -9.42 17.02 -3.66
N ILE A 90 -10.31 16.05 -3.95
CA ILE A 90 -11.75 16.32 -4.11
C ILE A 90 -12.34 16.84 -2.80
N GLN A 91 -12.09 16.16 -1.69
CA GLN A 91 -12.66 16.51 -0.38
C GLN A 91 -12.18 17.88 0.12
N ASN A 92 -10.98 18.32 -0.27
CA ASN A 92 -10.46 19.65 0.03
C ASN A 92 -10.86 20.72 -0.99
N GLY A 93 -11.78 20.42 -1.91
CA GLY A 93 -12.35 21.41 -2.84
C GLY A 93 -11.42 21.85 -3.97
N VAL A 94 -10.29 21.17 -4.21
CA VAL A 94 -9.33 21.55 -5.26
C VAL A 94 -9.97 21.56 -6.64
N PHE A 95 -10.95 20.69 -6.87
CA PHE A 95 -11.73 20.61 -8.12
C PHE A 95 -13.08 21.35 -8.04
N GLY A 96 -13.25 22.20 -7.04
CA GLY A 96 -14.43 23.03 -6.82
C GLY A 96 -15.39 22.49 -5.77
N GLU A 97 -16.05 23.41 -5.06
CA GLU A 97 -16.96 23.14 -3.94
C GLU A 97 -18.14 22.22 -4.31
N LYS A 98 -18.63 22.31 -5.55
CA LYS A 98 -19.74 21.48 -6.02
C LYS A 98 -19.37 20.00 -6.00
N LEU A 99 -18.16 19.66 -6.43
CA LEU A 99 -17.68 18.27 -6.43
C LEU A 99 -17.40 17.79 -5.00
N ALA A 100 -16.78 18.63 -4.17
CA ALA A 100 -16.54 18.32 -2.77
C ALA A 100 -17.83 18.05 -2.00
N ALA A 101 -18.86 18.89 -2.18
CA ALA A 101 -20.16 18.74 -1.53
C ALA A 101 -20.95 17.52 -1.99
N ALA A 102 -20.70 17.03 -3.20
CA ALA A 102 -21.33 15.83 -3.74
C ALA A 102 -20.63 14.53 -3.35
N ALA A 103 -19.49 14.58 -2.64
CA ALA A 103 -18.71 13.41 -2.27
C ALA A 103 -19.44 12.55 -1.23
N ASP A 104 -19.86 11.36 -1.63
CA ASP A 104 -20.44 10.36 -0.72
C ASP A 104 -19.32 9.44 -0.18
N THR A 105 -18.99 9.58 1.10
CA THR A 105 -17.97 8.78 1.77
C THR A 105 -18.28 7.28 1.81
N LYS A 106 -19.53 6.87 1.62
CA LYS A 106 -19.88 5.44 1.52
C LYS A 106 -19.32 4.80 0.27
N GLN A 107 -19.14 5.55 -0.83
CA GLN A 107 -18.46 5.04 -2.02
C GLN A 107 -17.02 4.62 -1.69
N LEU A 108 -16.34 5.38 -0.84
CA LEU A 108 -15.02 5.04 -0.37
C LEU A 108 -15.02 3.78 0.53
N ALA A 109 -16.04 3.62 1.38
CA ALA A 109 -16.20 2.41 2.19
C ALA A 109 -16.34 1.14 1.32
N PHE A 110 -17.09 1.21 0.20
CA PHE A 110 -17.15 0.11 -0.77
C PHE A 110 -15.82 -0.14 -1.47
N ALA A 111 -15.04 0.89 -1.78
CA ALA A 111 -13.69 0.71 -2.31
C ALA A 111 -12.79 -0.04 -1.31
N PHE A 112 -12.83 0.34 -0.03
CA PHE A 112 -12.09 -0.36 1.03
C PHE A 112 -12.55 -1.81 1.20
N LEU A 113 -13.85 -2.09 1.09
CA LEU A 113 -14.36 -3.46 1.10
C LEU A 113 -13.83 -4.27 -0.08
N GLY A 114 -13.79 -3.69 -1.28
CA GLY A 114 -13.18 -4.31 -2.46
C GLY A 114 -11.71 -4.64 -2.26
N TYR A 115 -10.96 -3.69 -1.66
CA TYR A 115 -9.54 -3.92 -1.31
C TYR A 115 -9.38 -4.97 -0.21
N LEU A 116 -10.30 -5.07 0.76
CA LEU A 116 -10.29 -6.15 1.75
C LEU A 116 -10.42 -7.51 1.07
N ILE A 117 -11.42 -7.67 0.19
CA ILE A 117 -11.62 -8.93 -0.54
C ILE A 117 -10.37 -9.28 -1.37
N PHE A 118 -9.81 -8.32 -2.08
CA PHE A 118 -8.58 -8.51 -2.84
C PHE A 118 -7.42 -8.91 -1.93
N THR A 119 -7.22 -8.20 -0.81
CA THR A 119 -6.11 -8.45 0.12
C THR A 119 -6.19 -9.83 0.75
N LEU A 120 -7.39 -10.33 1.07
CA LEU A 120 -7.56 -11.70 1.58
C LEU A 120 -7.01 -12.76 0.62
N PHE A 121 -7.22 -12.61 -0.70
CA PHE A 121 -6.58 -13.50 -1.69
C PHE A 121 -5.06 -13.33 -1.70
N MET A 122 -4.58 -12.08 -1.60
CA MET A 122 -3.14 -11.81 -1.56
C MET A 122 -2.49 -12.35 -0.28
N THR A 123 -3.19 -12.31 0.86
CA THR A 123 -2.73 -12.88 2.14
C THR A 123 -2.55 -14.39 2.03
N ILE A 124 -3.49 -15.10 1.37
CA ILE A 124 -3.34 -16.53 1.10
C ILE A 124 -2.10 -16.78 0.22
N GLY A 125 -1.94 -16.02 -0.87
CA GLY A 125 -0.76 -16.11 -1.73
C GLY A 125 0.55 -15.78 -1.02
N ALA A 126 0.52 -14.86 -0.05
CA ALA A 126 1.68 -14.47 0.73
C ALA A 126 2.21 -15.57 1.66
N MET A 127 1.43 -16.62 1.94
CA MET A 127 1.88 -17.80 2.71
C MET A 127 3.06 -18.52 2.03
N GLU A 128 3.17 -18.43 0.71
CA GLU A 128 4.27 -18.98 -0.09
C GLU A 128 5.48 -18.02 -0.20
N THR A 129 5.43 -16.88 0.48
CA THR A 129 6.50 -15.90 0.50
C THR A 129 7.27 -15.94 1.83
N HIS A 130 7.93 -14.86 2.21
CA HIS A 130 8.61 -14.75 3.50
C HIS A 130 7.69 -14.14 4.58
N LYS A 131 7.95 -14.45 5.84
CA LYS A 131 7.11 -14.08 7.00
C LYS A 131 6.80 -12.58 7.09
N VAL A 132 7.76 -11.73 6.72
CA VAL A 132 7.58 -10.27 6.76
C VAL A 132 6.47 -9.83 5.81
N LEU A 133 6.49 -10.31 4.57
CA LEU A 133 5.47 -9.97 3.59
C LEU A 133 4.10 -10.53 3.97
N PHE A 134 4.04 -11.77 4.43
CA PHE A 134 2.82 -12.36 4.98
C PHE A 134 2.24 -11.50 6.13
N THR A 135 3.08 -11.06 7.08
CA THR A 135 2.65 -10.21 8.19
C THR A 135 2.09 -8.87 7.68
N ILE A 136 2.74 -8.26 6.67
CA ILE A 136 2.25 -7.02 6.07
C ILE A 136 0.83 -7.23 5.49
N PHE A 137 0.58 -8.29 4.75
CA PHE A 137 -0.74 -8.56 4.17
C PHE A 137 -1.81 -8.79 5.24
N VAL A 138 -1.51 -9.56 6.29
CA VAL A 138 -2.42 -9.74 7.44
C VAL A 138 -2.77 -8.39 8.09
N LEU A 139 -1.79 -7.51 8.25
CA LEU A 139 -2.04 -6.16 8.80
C LEU A 139 -2.87 -5.30 7.83
N ILE A 140 -2.69 -5.45 6.52
CA ILE A 140 -3.50 -4.77 5.51
C ILE A 140 -4.95 -5.28 5.51
N ASP A 141 -5.19 -6.56 5.77
CA ASP A 141 -6.55 -7.08 5.97
C ASP A 141 -7.25 -6.36 7.13
N PHE A 142 -6.58 -6.21 8.28
CA PHE A 142 -7.12 -5.47 9.42
C PHE A 142 -7.30 -3.97 9.11
N LEU A 143 -6.39 -3.38 8.36
CA LEU A 143 -6.50 -1.98 7.91
C LEU A 143 -7.78 -1.79 7.09
N PHE A 144 -7.97 -2.58 6.03
CA PHE A 144 -9.15 -2.44 5.17
C PHE A 144 -10.44 -2.85 5.84
N LEU A 145 -10.42 -3.83 6.75
CA LEU A 145 -11.55 -4.15 7.60
C LEU A 145 -11.95 -2.93 8.46
N GLY A 146 -10.99 -2.32 9.15
CA GLY A 146 -11.21 -1.13 9.95
C GLY A 146 -11.73 0.06 9.13
N LEU A 147 -11.11 0.33 7.98
CA LEU A 147 -11.53 1.42 7.08
C LEU A 147 -12.94 1.21 6.52
N SER A 148 -13.28 -0.03 6.11
CA SER A 148 -14.61 -0.36 5.59
C SER A 148 -15.68 -0.19 6.66
N LEU A 149 -15.48 -0.78 7.84
CA LEU A 149 -16.42 -0.68 8.96
C LEU A 149 -16.62 0.78 9.38
N ASN A 150 -15.54 1.53 9.51
CA ASN A 150 -15.61 2.95 9.86
C ASN A 150 -16.37 3.77 8.80
N GLY A 151 -16.11 3.53 7.51
CA GLY A 151 -16.78 4.21 6.41
C GLY A 151 -18.27 3.89 6.30
N PHE A 152 -18.69 2.70 6.73
CA PHE A 152 -20.12 2.34 6.87
C PHE A 152 -20.74 2.80 8.19
N GLY A 153 -19.98 3.43 9.09
CA GLY A 153 -20.46 3.86 10.40
C GLY A 153 -20.64 2.72 11.40
N ILE A 154 -19.97 1.58 11.18
CA ILE A 154 -20.05 0.39 12.03
C ILE A 154 -18.89 0.41 13.04
N MET A 155 -19.19 0.21 14.32
CA MET A 155 -18.22 0.14 15.42
C MET A 155 -17.29 1.37 15.55
N GLY A 156 -17.69 2.52 15.04
CA GLY A 156 -17.09 3.86 15.13
C GLY A 156 -15.63 3.95 15.63
N GLU A 157 -15.47 4.14 16.95
CA GLU A 157 -14.14 4.31 17.55
C GLU A 157 -13.25 3.06 17.41
N PHE A 158 -13.82 1.87 17.55
CA PHE A 158 -13.06 0.62 17.42
C PHE A 158 -12.52 0.43 16.00
N SER A 159 -13.39 0.60 14.99
CA SER A 159 -13.00 0.42 13.59
C SER A 159 -11.97 1.47 13.16
N HIS A 160 -12.09 2.70 13.64
CA HIS A 160 -11.10 3.75 13.41
C HIS A 160 -9.74 3.40 14.04
N LYS A 161 -9.71 2.98 15.29
CA LYS A 161 -8.49 2.56 15.99
C LYS A 161 -7.85 1.33 15.31
N LEU A 162 -8.68 0.35 14.92
CA LEU A 162 -8.18 -0.83 14.20
C LEU A 162 -7.42 -0.42 12.94
N ALA A 163 -8.01 0.46 12.12
CA ALA A 163 -7.36 0.97 10.92
C ALA A 163 -6.06 1.74 11.24
N ALA A 164 -6.10 2.65 12.23
CA ALA A 164 -4.98 3.50 12.57
C ALA A 164 -3.75 2.71 13.06
N TYR A 165 -3.96 1.78 14.00
CA TYR A 165 -2.87 0.95 14.53
C TYR A 165 -2.36 -0.07 13.53
N SER A 166 -3.24 -0.68 12.73
CA SER A 166 -2.82 -1.59 11.66
C SER A 166 -1.93 -0.87 10.66
N GLU A 167 -2.31 0.34 10.25
CA GLU A 167 -1.51 1.15 9.31
C GLU A 167 -0.14 1.53 9.88
N LEU A 168 -0.06 1.89 11.17
CA LEU A 168 1.23 2.13 11.82
C LEU A 168 2.10 0.88 11.84
N LEU A 169 1.53 -0.28 12.17
CA LEU A 169 2.28 -1.54 12.18
C LEU A 169 2.73 -1.95 10.77
N ILE A 170 1.91 -1.73 9.73
CA ILE A 170 2.31 -1.91 8.34
C ILE A 170 3.57 -1.09 8.04
N SER A 171 3.59 0.18 8.45
CA SER A 171 4.75 1.04 8.26
C SER A 171 6.02 0.43 8.87
N ILE A 172 5.96 0.06 10.14
CA ILE A 172 7.12 -0.49 10.88
C ILE A 172 7.65 -1.76 10.22
N VAL A 173 6.75 -2.70 9.91
CA VAL A 173 7.13 -3.98 9.29
C VAL A 173 7.66 -3.77 7.86
N SER A 174 7.10 -2.79 7.12
CA SER A 174 7.56 -2.46 5.77
C SER A 174 8.94 -1.80 5.76
N PHE A 175 9.26 -0.95 6.75
CA PHE A 175 10.63 -0.43 6.93
C PHE A 175 11.62 -1.57 7.19
N TYR A 176 11.26 -2.50 8.07
CA TYR A 176 12.10 -3.67 8.31
C TYR A 176 12.30 -4.50 7.02
N GLY A 177 11.22 -4.78 6.29
CA GLY A 177 11.28 -5.52 5.04
C GLY A 177 12.14 -4.83 3.97
N CYS A 178 12.01 -3.52 3.82
CA CYS A 178 12.86 -2.71 2.94
C CYS A 178 14.33 -2.80 3.35
N GLY A 179 14.63 -2.56 4.64
CA GLY A 179 15.97 -2.63 5.17
C GLY A 179 16.62 -4.01 4.98
N ALA A 180 15.88 -5.08 5.28
CA ALA A 180 16.34 -6.45 5.08
C ALA A 180 16.63 -6.74 3.61
N ALA A 181 15.76 -6.37 2.69
CA ALA A 181 15.96 -6.57 1.25
C ALA A 181 17.23 -5.88 0.74
N VAL A 182 17.46 -4.62 1.15
CA VAL A 182 18.65 -3.85 0.75
C VAL A 182 19.93 -4.43 1.37
N LEU A 183 19.94 -4.61 2.69
CA LEU A 183 21.16 -4.98 3.42
C LEU A 183 21.59 -6.42 3.15
N ASN A 184 20.64 -7.36 3.08
CA ASN A 184 20.94 -8.76 2.77
C ASN A 184 21.54 -8.88 1.35
N LYS A 185 21.01 -8.12 0.39
CA LYS A 185 21.55 -8.09 -0.96
C LYS A 185 22.93 -7.43 -1.01
N HIS A 186 23.09 -6.30 -0.32
CA HIS A 186 24.34 -5.54 -0.32
C HIS A 186 25.50 -6.32 0.31
N PHE A 187 25.26 -6.98 1.44
CA PHE A 187 26.27 -7.76 2.13
C PHE A 187 26.43 -9.20 1.62
N GLY A 188 25.56 -9.66 0.72
CA GLY A 188 25.57 -11.02 0.18
C GLY A 188 25.29 -12.12 1.22
N LYS A 189 24.66 -11.78 2.34
CA LYS A 189 24.30 -12.70 3.42
C LYS A 189 23.07 -12.20 4.17
N VAL A 190 22.43 -13.08 4.94
CA VAL A 190 21.37 -12.68 5.87
C VAL A 190 21.99 -11.80 6.97
N PHE A 191 21.60 -10.54 6.98
CA PHE A 191 22.06 -9.51 7.94
C PHE A 191 20.92 -9.11 8.87
N LEU A 192 19.66 -9.01 8.31
CA LEU A 192 18.41 -8.77 9.03
C LEU A 192 17.39 -9.88 8.76
#